data_6e10d7a9fc145d95da5aeec97ccf1dee
#
_entry.id   6e10d7a9fc145d95da5aeec97ccf1dee
#
_cell.length_a   1.000
_cell.length_b   1.000
_cell.length_c   1.000
_cell.angle_alpha   90.00
_cell.angle_beta   90.00
_cell.angle_gamma   90.00
#
_symmetry.space_group_name_H-M   'P 1'
#
loop_
_entity.id
_entity.type
_entity.pdbx_description
1 polymer ?
#
loop_
_entity_poly.entity_id
_entity_poly.type
_entity_poly.pdbx_seq_one_letter_code
_entity_poly.pdbx_strand_id
1 'polypeptide(L)'
;MAEGKLCNTINVDTKEQLQALLADKSGKQYYEEMNHLDVDRKKLWGTIQKTFKSRLKTWLEICSHCGLCAESCFYYIANNKDPQQVPSYKIQSTLGQIIKRKGDVDNKFLQMCMDTAYAKCTCCTRCGLYCPFGIDTGIMFSYLRGLLFGQGFVPWEMKIGSGMHRIYRAQMDITTEDWVDTCEWMAEEYEDDWPGLTIPIDKENADIMYTVNAREPKH
;
A
#
# COMPACT_ATOMS: atom_id res chain seq x y z
N MET A 1 -28.29 -3.05 -17.01
CA MET A 1 -27.01 -3.52 -16.41
C MET A 1 -26.54 -2.37 -15.55
N ALA A 2 -26.42 -2.59 -14.23
CA ALA A 2 -25.92 -1.54 -13.35
C ALA A 2 -24.47 -1.26 -13.73
N GLU A 3 -24.18 -0.06 -14.23
CA GLU A 3 -22.82 0.42 -14.45
C GLU A 3 -22.08 0.33 -13.12
N GLY A 4 -21.28 -0.71 -12.97
CA GLY A 4 -20.46 -0.91 -11.78
C GLY A 4 -19.40 0.18 -11.75
N LYS A 5 -19.51 1.11 -10.81
CA LYS A 5 -18.47 2.12 -10.60
C LYS A 5 -17.17 1.41 -10.22
N LEU A 6 -16.09 1.72 -10.91
CA LEU A 6 -14.77 1.08 -10.77
C LEU A 6 -14.22 1.11 -9.34
N CYS A 7 -14.57 2.11 -8.56
CA CYS A 7 -14.07 2.29 -7.21
C CYS A 7 -15.04 1.87 -6.09
N ASN A 8 -16.29 1.48 -6.40
CA ASN A 8 -17.31 1.15 -5.38
C ASN A 8 -17.07 -0.17 -4.63
N THR A 9 -16.19 -1.02 -5.10
CA THR A 9 -15.85 -2.27 -4.42
C THR A 9 -14.53 -2.13 -3.68
N ILE A 10 -14.51 -2.48 -2.40
CA ILE A 10 -13.27 -2.54 -1.61
C ILE A 10 -12.30 -3.54 -2.24
N ASN A 11 -12.81 -4.69 -2.66
CA ASN A 11 -12.04 -5.74 -3.32
C ASN A 11 -12.44 -5.91 -4.78
N VAL A 12 -11.53 -6.43 -5.57
CA VAL A 12 -11.77 -6.93 -6.92
C VAL A 12 -11.95 -8.44 -6.82
N ASP A 13 -13.18 -8.90 -6.93
CA ASP A 13 -13.54 -10.31 -6.67
C ASP A 13 -13.94 -11.06 -7.96
N THR A 14 -14.15 -10.34 -9.07
CA THR A 14 -14.54 -10.94 -10.36
C THR A 14 -13.65 -10.50 -11.50
N LYS A 15 -13.56 -11.36 -12.56
CA LYS A 15 -12.78 -11.05 -13.77
C LYS A 15 -13.30 -9.81 -14.49
N GLU A 16 -14.60 -9.60 -14.48
CA GLU A 16 -15.25 -8.45 -15.11
C GLU A 16 -14.85 -7.13 -14.45
N GLN A 17 -14.79 -7.13 -13.11
CA GLN A 17 -14.32 -5.97 -12.33
C GLN A 17 -12.85 -5.66 -12.64
N LEU A 18 -12.00 -6.68 -12.73
CA LEU A 18 -10.60 -6.51 -13.06
C LEU A 18 -10.42 -6.00 -14.50
N GLN A 19 -11.14 -6.56 -15.46
CA GLN A 19 -11.10 -6.10 -16.85
C GLN A 19 -11.56 -4.65 -17.00
N ALA A 20 -12.58 -4.24 -16.25
CA ALA A 20 -13.03 -2.85 -16.22
C ALA A 20 -11.94 -1.90 -15.70
N LEU A 21 -11.21 -2.29 -14.64
CA LEU A 21 -10.07 -1.52 -14.13
C LEU A 21 -8.91 -1.47 -15.13
N LEU A 22 -8.60 -2.57 -15.80
CA LEU A 22 -7.55 -2.65 -16.82
C LEU A 22 -7.87 -1.84 -18.09
N ALA A 23 -9.17 -1.68 -18.40
CA ALA A 23 -9.62 -0.85 -19.53
C ALA A 23 -9.34 0.64 -19.31
N ASP A 24 -9.31 1.11 -18.05
CA ASP A 24 -8.91 2.47 -17.68
C ASP A 24 -7.38 2.58 -17.61
N LYS A 25 -6.72 2.56 -18.76
CA LYS A 25 -5.25 2.49 -18.91
C LYS A 25 -4.43 3.53 -18.12
N SER A 26 -5.07 4.60 -17.66
CA SER A 26 -4.43 5.71 -16.93
C SER A 26 -4.92 5.87 -15.51
N GLY A 27 -5.92 5.10 -15.09
CA GLY A 27 -6.60 5.27 -13.81
C GLY A 27 -7.42 6.57 -13.72
N LYS A 28 -7.55 7.32 -14.83
CA LYS A 28 -8.20 8.64 -14.80
C LYS A 28 -9.67 8.55 -14.41
N GLN A 29 -10.41 7.65 -15.04
CA GLN A 29 -11.81 7.41 -14.72
C GLN A 29 -11.97 6.93 -13.27
N TYR A 30 -11.09 6.02 -12.83
CA TYR A 30 -11.07 5.51 -11.47
C TYR A 30 -10.92 6.63 -10.43
N TYR A 31 -9.97 7.56 -10.64
CA TYR A 31 -9.77 8.68 -9.71
C TYR A 31 -10.88 9.73 -9.77
N GLU A 32 -11.50 9.93 -10.93
CA GLU A 32 -12.70 10.79 -11.07
C GLU A 32 -13.88 10.20 -10.28
N GLU A 33 -14.14 8.91 -10.41
CA GLU A 33 -15.21 8.23 -9.67
C GLU A 33 -14.97 8.24 -8.15
N MET A 34 -13.72 8.22 -7.70
CA MET A 34 -13.34 8.27 -6.29
C MET A 34 -13.85 9.54 -5.59
N ASN A 35 -13.96 10.66 -6.32
CA ASN A 35 -14.54 11.89 -5.78
C ASN A 35 -16.01 11.76 -5.42
N HIS A 36 -16.72 10.76 -5.95
CA HIS A 36 -18.15 10.52 -5.77
C HIS A 36 -18.45 9.26 -4.95
N LEU A 37 -17.41 8.68 -4.28
CA LEU A 37 -17.62 7.55 -3.38
C LEU A 37 -18.56 7.93 -2.22
N ASP A 38 -19.45 7.00 -1.89
CA ASP A 38 -20.24 7.10 -0.68
C ASP A 38 -19.40 6.65 0.53
N VAL A 39 -18.86 7.63 1.26
CA VAL A 39 -17.97 7.39 2.39
C VAL A 39 -18.78 7.26 3.67
N ASP A 40 -18.67 6.11 4.34
CA ASP A 40 -19.23 5.91 5.67
C ASP A 40 -18.35 6.56 6.76
N ARG A 41 -18.56 7.85 6.98
CA ARG A 41 -17.83 8.67 7.97
C ARG A 41 -18.02 8.17 9.40
N LYS A 42 -19.19 7.59 9.71
CA LYS A 42 -19.46 7.01 11.03
C LYS A 42 -18.62 5.76 11.26
N LYS A 43 -18.53 4.90 10.26
CA LYS A 43 -17.68 3.71 10.29
C LYS A 43 -16.21 4.10 10.37
N LEU A 44 -15.76 5.08 9.58
CA LEU A 44 -14.39 5.61 9.63
C LEU A 44 -14.02 6.06 11.04
N TRP A 45 -14.83 6.91 11.65
CA TRP A 45 -14.62 7.39 13.01
C TRP A 45 -14.74 6.27 14.05
N GLY A 46 -15.73 5.40 13.93
CA GLY A 46 -15.93 4.24 14.81
C GLY A 46 -14.74 3.29 14.82
N THR A 47 -14.10 3.07 13.65
CA THR A 47 -12.88 2.27 13.54
C THR A 47 -11.73 2.90 14.32
N ILE A 48 -11.51 4.20 14.17
CA ILE A 48 -10.47 4.92 14.93
C ILE A 48 -10.72 4.80 16.44
N GLN A 49 -11.96 4.96 16.89
CA GLN A 49 -12.30 4.89 18.30
C GLN A 49 -12.05 3.51 18.92
N LYS A 50 -12.29 2.44 18.15
CA LYS A 50 -12.18 1.05 18.65
C LYS A 50 -10.74 0.55 18.69
N THR A 51 -9.89 1.01 17.79
CA THR A 51 -8.58 0.36 17.58
C THR A 51 -7.42 1.13 18.20
N PHE A 52 -7.08 2.31 17.73
CA PHE A 52 -5.81 2.96 18.04
C PHE A 52 -5.93 4.36 18.66
N LYS A 53 -7.14 4.79 19.02
CA LYS A 53 -7.43 6.17 19.43
C LYS A 53 -6.46 6.74 20.48
N SER A 54 -6.25 6.03 21.58
CA SER A 54 -5.42 6.53 22.68
C SER A 54 -3.98 6.73 22.27
N ARG A 55 -3.38 5.73 21.60
CA ARG A 55 -1.98 5.80 21.13
C ARG A 55 -1.80 6.88 20.07
N LEU A 56 -2.70 6.93 19.06
CA LEU A 56 -2.64 7.93 18.01
C LEU A 56 -2.78 9.35 18.57
N LYS A 57 -3.72 9.55 19.48
CA LYS A 57 -3.91 10.85 20.14
C LYS A 57 -2.65 11.25 20.91
N THR A 58 -2.11 10.36 21.73
CA THR A 58 -0.86 10.61 22.46
C THR A 58 0.28 10.99 21.52
N TRP A 59 0.51 10.21 20.47
CA TRP A 59 1.59 10.47 19.52
C TRP A 59 1.43 11.81 18.76
N LEU A 60 0.19 12.18 18.42
CA LEU A 60 -0.10 13.46 17.78
C LEU A 60 0.12 14.65 18.74
N GLU A 61 -0.19 14.47 20.03
CA GLU A 61 -0.09 15.54 21.05
C GLU A 61 1.34 15.73 21.58
N ILE A 62 2.13 14.66 21.74
CA ILE A 62 3.51 14.75 22.25
C ILE A 62 4.53 15.20 21.19
N CYS A 63 4.13 15.29 19.92
CA CYS A 63 5.03 15.72 18.85
C CYS A 63 5.42 17.18 19.03
N SER A 64 6.69 17.42 19.39
CA SER A 64 7.24 18.77 19.59
C SER A 64 7.67 19.46 18.28
N HIS A 65 7.44 18.85 17.13
CA HIS A 65 7.85 19.37 15.81
C HIS A 65 9.35 19.67 15.68
N CYS A 66 10.20 18.92 16.37
CA CYS A 66 11.66 19.13 16.41
C CYS A 66 12.37 18.89 15.05
N GLY A 67 11.70 18.22 14.08
CA GLY A 67 12.25 17.99 12.75
C GLY A 67 13.19 16.80 12.59
N LEU A 68 13.64 16.11 13.65
CA LEU A 68 14.57 14.99 13.54
C LEU A 68 14.09 13.85 12.65
N CYS A 69 12.79 13.61 12.59
CA CYS A 69 12.21 12.64 11.66
C CYS A 69 12.39 13.02 10.18
N ALA A 70 12.57 14.31 9.87
CA ALA A 70 12.82 14.78 8.52
C ALA A 70 14.22 14.40 8.03
N GLU A 71 15.23 14.52 8.88
CA GLU A 71 16.62 14.19 8.54
C GLU A 71 16.82 12.70 8.17
N SER A 72 15.92 11.83 8.64
CA SER A 72 15.93 10.40 8.29
C SER A 72 15.09 10.05 7.05
N CYS A 73 14.25 10.97 6.57
CA CYS A 73 13.28 10.71 5.52
C CYS A 73 13.85 11.00 4.13
N PHE A 74 14.04 9.97 3.30
CA PHE A 74 14.56 10.17 1.95
C PHE A 74 13.62 10.99 1.05
N TYR A 75 12.29 10.94 1.25
CA TYR A 75 11.36 11.81 0.53
C TYR A 75 11.61 13.31 0.83
N TYR A 76 11.90 13.63 2.10
CA TYR A 76 12.24 14.98 2.48
C TYR A 76 13.56 15.42 1.83
N ILE A 77 14.58 14.57 1.91
CA ILE A 77 15.92 14.84 1.36
C ILE A 77 15.86 14.96 -0.17
N ALA A 78 15.19 14.01 -0.85
CA ALA A 78 15.10 13.99 -2.32
C ALA A 78 14.26 15.13 -2.91
N ASN A 79 13.33 15.70 -2.13
CA ASN A 79 12.50 16.81 -2.56
C ASN A 79 13.02 18.17 -2.03
N ASN A 80 14.32 18.38 -2.06
CA ASN A 80 14.97 19.65 -1.67
C ASN A 80 14.56 20.14 -0.28
N LYS A 81 14.35 19.23 0.66
CA LYS A 81 13.93 19.54 2.04
C LYS A 81 12.58 20.27 2.12
N ASP A 82 11.65 19.95 1.22
CA ASP A 82 10.30 20.50 1.23
C ASP A 82 9.62 20.23 2.58
N PRO A 83 9.18 21.25 3.33
CA PRO A 83 8.52 21.12 4.62
C PRO A 83 7.27 20.21 4.57
N GLN A 84 6.60 20.11 3.43
CA GLN A 84 5.44 19.22 3.25
C GLN A 84 5.82 17.74 3.22
N GLN A 85 7.10 17.42 3.02
CA GLN A 85 7.63 16.06 3.04
C GLN A 85 8.09 15.60 4.43
N VAL A 86 8.05 16.47 5.43
CA VAL A 86 8.39 16.12 6.82
C VAL A 86 7.41 15.07 7.36
N PRO A 87 7.86 13.92 7.88
CA PRO A 87 6.98 12.84 8.35
C PRO A 87 5.92 13.30 9.37
N SER A 88 6.30 14.11 10.36
CA SER A 88 5.37 14.65 11.34
C SER A 88 4.32 15.56 10.71
N TYR A 89 4.71 16.41 9.75
CA TYR A 89 3.77 17.26 9.01
C TYR A 89 2.77 16.42 8.20
N LYS A 90 3.25 15.42 7.45
CA LYS A 90 2.38 14.53 6.66
C LYS A 90 1.33 13.84 7.53
N ILE A 91 1.69 13.35 8.70
CA ILE A 91 0.74 12.71 9.62
C ILE A 91 -0.22 13.71 10.25
N GLN A 92 0.26 14.88 10.67
CA GLN A 92 -0.59 15.92 11.24
C GLN A 92 -1.60 16.47 10.24
N SER A 93 -1.19 16.63 8.98
CA SER A 93 -2.05 17.13 7.90
C SER A 93 -3.05 16.09 7.36
N THR A 94 -2.86 14.82 7.64
CA THR A 94 -3.73 13.72 7.19
C THR A 94 -4.49 13.09 8.37
N LEU A 95 -3.94 12.07 9.00
CA LEU A 95 -4.57 11.35 10.10
C LEU A 95 -4.92 12.28 11.27
N GLY A 96 -4.07 13.25 11.58
CA GLY A 96 -4.33 14.26 12.61
C GLY A 96 -5.60 15.06 12.32
N GLN A 97 -5.82 15.44 11.06
CA GLN A 97 -7.04 16.16 10.68
C GLN A 97 -8.29 15.27 10.70
N ILE A 98 -8.17 14.00 10.30
CA ILE A 98 -9.29 13.04 10.41
C ILE A 98 -9.73 12.91 11.87
N ILE A 99 -8.76 12.80 12.78
CA ILE A 99 -9.03 12.68 14.22
C ILE A 99 -9.63 13.98 14.77
N LYS A 100 -9.05 15.13 14.45
CA LYS A 100 -9.52 16.44 14.89
C LYS A 100 -10.95 16.71 14.45
N ARG A 101 -11.31 16.35 13.22
CA ARG A 101 -12.65 16.51 12.63
C ARG A 101 -13.59 15.34 12.96
N LYS A 102 -13.17 14.36 13.77
CA LYS A 102 -13.98 13.19 14.14
C LYS A 102 -14.50 12.41 12.93
N GLY A 103 -13.68 12.32 11.87
CA GLY A 103 -14.05 11.65 10.63
C GLY A 103 -14.91 12.45 9.66
N ASP A 104 -15.32 13.69 10.02
CA ASP A 104 -16.08 14.57 9.11
C ASP A 104 -15.12 15.25 8.13
N VAL A 105 -14.84 14.53 7.04
CA VAL A 105 -13.92 14.93 5.97
C VAL A 105 -14.53 14.61 4.61
N ASP A 106 -14.21 15.41 3.60
CA ASP A 106 -14.69 15.18 2.24
C ASP A 106 -13.83 14.20 1.45
N ASN A 107 -14.31 13.77 0.29
CA ASN A 107 -13.61 12.81 -0.56
C ASN A 107 -12.30 13.36 -1.12
N LYS A 108 -12.24 14.65 -1.45
CA LYS A 108 -11.02 15.30 -1.93
C LYS A 108 -9.91 15.26 -0.87
N PHE A 109 -10.29 15.48 0.38
CA PHE A 109 -9.36 15.37 1.50
C PHE A 109 -8.88 13.93 1.69
N LEU A 110 -9.77 12.93 1.59
CA LEU A 110 -9.38 11.51 1.69
C LEU A 110 -8.49 11.09 0.51
N GLN A 111 -8.73 11.60 -0.68
CA GLN A 111 -7.86 11.39 -1.84
C GLN A 111 -6.47 12.00 -1.61
N MET A 112 -6.38 13.22 -1.09
CA MET A 112 -5.10 13.83 -0.69
C MET A 112 -4.39 13.01 0.41
N CYS A 113 -5.14 12.45 1.36
CA CYS A 113 -4.59 11.54 2.37
C CYS A 113 -4.03 10.27 1.72
N MET A 114 -4.72 9.71 0.72
CA MET A 114 -4.26 8.56 -0.05
C MET A 114 -2.96 8.86 -0.77
N ASP A 115 -2.88 9.95 -1.53
CA ASP A 115 -1.66 10.37 -2.23
C ASP A 115 -0.50 10.54 -1.25
N THR A 116 -0.76 11.16 -0.10
CA THR A 116 0.27 11.33 0.92
C THR A 116 0.72 10.00 1.52
N ALA A 117 -0.21 9.10 1.80
CA ALA A 117 0.08 7.83 2.44
C ALA A 117 0.80 6.84 1.51
N TYR A 118 0.46 6.82 0.23
CA TYR A 118 1.00 5.85 -0.73
C TYR A 118 2.13 6.39 -1.58
N ALA A 119 2.02 7.61 -2.10
CA ALA A 119 3.04 8.19 -2.99
C ALA A 119 4.19 8.90 -2.25
N LYS A 120 3.96 9.36 -1.00
CA LYS A 120 4.95 10.14 -0.23
C LYS A 120 5.48 9.41 1.01
N CYS A 121 5.22 8.12 1.16
CA CYS A 121 5.69 7.31 2.29
C CYS A 121 5.77 5.83 1.88
N THR A 122 6.88 5.16 2.19
CA THR A 122 7.06 3.71 1.99
C THR A 122 6.83 2.89 3.25
N CYS A 123 6.41 3.51 4.35
CA CYS A 123 6.28 2.86 5.66
C CYS A 123 7.58 2.20 6.16
N CYS A 124 8.76 2.74 5.79
CA CYS A 124 10.07 2.19 6.19
C CYS A 124 10.43 2.38 7.67
N THR A 125 9.61 3.06 8.44
CA THR A 125 9.73 3.32 9.91
C THR A 125 10.97 4.10 10.37
N ARG A 126 11.92 4.46 9.50
CA ARG A 126 13.14 5.19 9.87
C ARG A 126 12.86 6.44 10.69
N CYS A 127 11.80 7.19 10.37
CA CYS A 127 11.39 8.38 11.13
C CYS A 127 11.02 8.08 12.59
N GLY A 128 10.53 6.88 12.89
CA GLY A 128 10.25 6.42 14.25
C GLY A 128 11.54 6.17 15.05
N LEU A 129 12.58 5.63 14.40
CA LEU A 129 13.89 5.38 15.03
C LEU A 129 14.60 6.68 15.45
N TYR A 130 14.39 7.76 14.68
CA TYR A 130 14.98 9.08 14.97
C TYR A 130 14.13 9.93 15.91
N CYS A 131 12.94 9.47 16.29
CA CYS A 131 12.05 10.24 17.14
C CYS A 131 12.42 10.08 18.62
N PRO A 132 12.84 11.17 19.32
CA PRO A 132 13.21 11.09 20.75
C PRO A 132 12.01 10.79 21.67
N PHE A 133 10.79 10.95 21.15
CA PHE A 133 9.55 10.64 21.88
C PHE A 133 8.98 9.26 21.55
N GLY A 134 9.67 8.45 20.76
CA GLY A 134 9.20 7.13 20.35
C GLY A 134 7.93 7.12 19.50
N ILE A 135 7.68 8.19 18.73
CA ILE A 135 6.54 8.28 17.82
C ILE A 135 6.84 7.46 16.57
N ASP A 136 6.13 6.36 16.35
CA ASP A 136 6.26 5.59 15.13
C ASP A 136 5.31 6.10 14.03
N THR A 137 5.83 7.03 13.24
CA THR A 137 5.10 7.62 12.11
C THR A 137 4.82 6.58 11.02
N GLY A 138 5.66 5.57 10.86
CA GLY A 138 5.46 4.47 9.88
C GLY A 138 4.23 3.64 10.23
N ILE A 139 4.05 3.26 11.49
CA ILE A 139 2.83 2.59 11.97
C ILE A 139 1.61 3.49 11.77
N MET A 140 1.72 4.79 12.03
CA MET A 140 0.61 5.71 11.80
C MET A 140 0.20 5.77 10.33
N PHE A 141 1.16 5.73 9.39
CA PHE A 141 0.87 5.64 7.95
C PHE A 141 0.26 4.30 7.54
N SER A 142 0.75 3.20 8.09
CA SER A 142 0.16 1.88 7.85
C SER A 142 -1.30 1.85 8.31
N TYR A 143 -1.57 2.41 9.49
CA TYR A 143 -2.93 2.54 9.98
C TYR A 143 -3.81 3.44 9.11
N LEU A 144 -3.29 4.59 8.65
CA LEU A 144 -3.99 5.48 7.73
C LEU A 144 -4.35 4.76 6.42
N ARG A 145 -3.43 3.98 5.84
CA ARG A 145 -3.70 3.16 4.64
C ARG A 145 -4.85 2.19 4.89
N GLY A 146 -4.87 1.51 6.03
CA GLY A 146 -5.97 0.61 6.40
C GLY A 146 -7.33 1.32 6.53
N LEU A 147 -7.36 2.53 7.08
CA LEU A 147 -8.56 3.36 7.15
C LEU A 147 -9.05 3.76 5.75
N LEU A 148 -8.13 4.22 4.90
CA LEU A 148 -8.43 4.63 3.52
C LEU A 148 -8.90 3.44 2.69
N PHE A 149 -8.24 2.29 2.80
CA PHE A 149 -8.65 1.04 2.16
C PHE A 149 -10.09 0.68 2.54
N GLY A 150 -10.43 0.74 3.82
CA GLY A 150 -11.79 0.45 4.31
C GLY A 150 -12.88 1.41 3.78
N GLN A 151 -12.50 2.54 3.18
CA GLN A 151 -13.38 3.51 2.55
C GLN A 151 -13.28 3.52 1.01
N GLY A 152 -12.46 2.63 0.42
CA GLY A 152 -12.28 2.52 -1.02
C GLY A 152 -11.20 3.44 -1.61
N PHE A 153 -10.46 4.19 -0.77
CA PHE A 153 -9.36 5.06 -1.21
C PHE A 153 -8.05 4.27 -1.30
N VAL A 154 -7.80 3.69 -2.46
CA VAL A 154 -6.61 2.88 -2.78
C VAL A 154 -6.07 3.33 -4.13
N PRO A 155 -4.75 3.43 -4.34
CA PRO A 155 -4.20 3.67 -5.67
C PRO A 155 -4.67 2.62 -6.68
N TRP A 156 -4.96 3.07 -7.89
CA TRP A 156 -5.48 2.24 -8.98
C TRP A 156 -4.59 1.03 -9.26
N GLU A 157 -3.27 1.23 -9.32
CA GLU A 157 -2.28 0.19 -9.58
C GLU A 157 -2.29 -0.89 -8.49
N MET A 158 -2.41 -0.48 -7.24
CA MET A 158 -2.50 -1.43 -6.11
C MET A 158 -3.81 -2.22 -6.12
N LYS A 159 -4.89 -1.60 -6.59
CA LYS A 159 -6.18 -2.28 -6.72
C LYS A 159 -6.15 -3.32 -7.81
N ILE A 160 -5.53 -3.03 -8.97
CA ILE A 160 -5.29 -4.00 -10.03
C ILE A 160 -4.41 -5.14 -9.53
N GLY A 161 -3.25 -4.84 -8.94
CA GLY A 161 -2.33 -5.88 -8.43
C GLY A 161 -3.00 -6.80 -7.41
N SER A 162 -3.82 -6.24 -6.51
CA SER A 162 -4.63 -7.04 -5.58
C SER A 162 -5.67 -7.91 -6.30
N GLY A 163 -6.31 -7.38 -7.35
CA GLY A 163 -7.27 -8.11 -8.18
C GLY A 163 -6.62 -9.26 -8.93
N MET A 164 -5.46 -9.02 -9.55
CA MET A 164 -4.68 -10.06 -10.23
C MET A 164 -4.33 -11.20 -9.28
N HIS A 165 -3.85 -10.86 -8.07
CA HIS A 165 -3.52 -11.87 -7.07
C HIS A 165 -4.75 -12.68 -6.62
N ARG A 166 -5.91 -12.03 -6.40
CA ARG A 166 -7.14 -12.71 -5.94
C ARG A 166 -7.76 -13.61 -7.00
N ILE A 167 -7.74 -13.18 -8.27
CA ILE A 167 -8.44 -13.84 -9.38
C ILE A 167 -7.57 -14.87 -10.05
N TYR A 168 -6.31 -14.54 -10.35
CA TYR A 168 -5.38 -15.38 -11.11
C TYR A 168 -4.27 -15.98 -10.25
N ARG A 169 -4.23 -15.67 -8.95
CA ARG A 169 -3.12 -16.02 -8.03
C ARG A 169 -1.76 -15.53 -8.55
N ALA A 170 -1.78 -14.52 -9.41
CA ALA A 170 -0.60 -13.91 -9.98
C ALA A 170 -0.07 -12.82 -9.06
N GLN A 171 1.21 -12.84 -8.75
CA GLN A 171 1.85 -11.74 -8.03
C GLN A 171 2.47 -10.78 -9.04
N MET A 172 1.98 -9.53 -9.08
CA MET A 172 2.51 -8.49 -9.97
C MET A 172 2.54 -8.95 -11.45
N ASP A 173 1.44 -9.54 -11.90
CA ASP A 173 1.21 -10.08 -13.24
C ASP A 173 2.07 -11.31 -13.62
N ILE A 174 2.80 -11.89 -12.67
CA ILE A 174 3.53 -13.13 -12.86
C ILE A 174 2.63 -14.29 -12.46
N THR A 175 2.24 -15.10 -13.43
CA THR A 175 1.47 -16.32 -13.18
C THR A 175 2.35 -17.44 -12.62
N THR A 176 1.75 -18.50 -12.08
CA THR A 176 2.52 -19.68 -11.64
C THR A 176 3.25 -20.33 -12.83
N GLU A 177 2.61 -20.39 -14.00
CA GLU A 177 3.19 -20.93 -15.23
C GLU A 177 4.42 -20.12 -15.65
N ASP A 178 4.29 -18.79 -15.79
CA ASP A 178 5.42 -17.91 -16.11
C ASP A 178 6.59 -18.04 -15.13
N TRP A 179 6.28 -18.28 -13.86
CA TRP A 179 7.30 -18.44 -12.82
C TRP A 179 8.06 -19.77 -12.98
N VAL A 180 7.33 -20.87 -13.23
CA VAL A 180 7.91 -22.19 -13.50
C VAL A 180 8.79 -22.16 -14.74
N ASP A 181 8.27 -21.63 -15.85
CA ASP A 181 9.00 -21.48 -17.11
C ASP A 181 10.29 -20.66 -16.92
N THR A 182 10.22 -19.59 -16.08
CA THR A 182 11.41 -18.80 -15.75
C THR A 182 12.44 -19.62 -14.97
N CYS A 183 12.01 -20.45 -14.02
CA CYS A 183 12.90 -21.32 -13.26
C CYS A 183 13.57 -22.38 -14.16
N GLU A 184 12.81 -22.99 -15.05
CA GLU A 184 13.33 -23.96 -16.02
C GLU A 184 14.36 -23.31 -16.96
N TRP A 185 14.03 -22.15 -17.51
CA TRP A 185 14.95 -21.38 -18.34
C TRP A 185 16.24 -21.02 -17.59
N MET A 186 16.17 -20.62 -16.33
CA MET A 186 17.35 -20.33 -15.51
C MET A 186 18.20 -21.59 -15.27
N ALA A 187 17.57 -22.74 -15.05
CA ALA A 187 18.30 -24.00 -14.90
C ALA A 187 19.06 -24.35 -16.17
N GLU A 188 18.48 -24.14 -17.35
CA GLU A 188 19.14 -24.32 -18.64
C GLU A 188 20.30 -23.34 -18.86
N GLU A 189 20.11 -22.05 -18.50
CA GLU A 189 21.16 -21.02 -18.66
C GLU A 189 22.41 -21.31 -17.82
N TYR A 190 22.24 -21.93 -16.65
CA TYR A 190 23.34 -22.27 -15.73
C TYR A 190 23.81 -23.71 -15.86
N GLU A 191 23.36 -24.47 -16.86
CA GLU A 191 23.78 -25.88 -17.04
C GLU A 191 25.28 -26.05 -17.25
N ASP A 192 25.96 -25.09 -17.91
CA ASP A 192 27.42 -25.12 -18.14
C ASP A 192 28.21 -24.94 -16.83
N ASP A 193 27.69 -24.13 -15.91
CA ASP A 193 28.32 -23.87 -14.60
C ASP A 193 27.95 -24.93 -13.55
N TRP A 194 26.75 -25.48 -13.66
CA TRP A 194 26.20 -26.45 -12.70
C TRP A 194 25.52 -27.61 -13.41
N PRO A 195 26.26 -28.53 -14.00
CA PRO A 195 25.69 -29.65 -14.76
C PRO A 195 24.68 -30.47 -13.97
N GLY A 196 23.47 -30.66 -14.52
CA GLY A 196 22.38 -31.38 -13.90
C GLY A 196 21.60 -30.54 -12.91
N LEU A 197 21.71 -29.20 -12.95
CA LEU A 197 20.93 -28.30 -12.14
C LEU A 197 19.42 -28.47 -12.44
N THR A 198 18.66 -28.75 -11.38
CA THR A 198 17.20 -28.76 -11.45
C THR A 198 16.65 -27.92 -10.32
N ILE A 199 15.64 -27.11 -10.60
CA ILE A 199 14.97 -26.32 -9.57
C ILE A 199 13.77 -27.13 -9.07
N PRO A 200 13.82 -27.65 -7.81
CA PRO A 200 12.73 -28.47 -7.26
C PRO A 200 11.56 -27.58 -6.92
N ILE A 201 10.48 -27.70 -7.67
CA ILE A 201 9.22 -26.99 -7.42
C ILE A 201 8.23 -27.96 -6.78
N ASP A 202 7.66 -27.57 -5.63
CA ASP A 202 6.65 -28.34 -4.87
C ASP A 202 7.03 -29.81 -4.62
N LYS A 203 8.32 -30.08 -4.37
CA LYS A 203 8.84 -31.43 -4.12
C LYS A 203 8.27 -31.96 -2.79
N GLU A 204 7.55 -33.07 -2.86
CA GLU A 204 7.06 -33.77 -1.67
C GLU A 204 8.20 -34.33 -0.80
N ASN A 205 8.00 -34.31 0.51
CA ASN A 205 8.95 -34.83 1.51
C ASN A 205 10.35 -34.17 1.44
N ALA A 206 10.42 -32.90 1.07
CA ALA A 206 11.67 -32.14 1.12
C ALA A 206 12.03 -31.80 2.58
N ASP A 207 13.31 -31.95 2.95
CA ASP A 207 13.81 -31.59 4.29
C ASP A 207 13.83 -30.07 4.52
N ILE A 208 13.96 -29.29 3.47
CA ILE A 208 14.03 -27.84 3.50
C ILE A 208 13.01 -27.26 2.52
N MET A 209 12.16 -26.36 3.01
CA MET A 209 11.28 -25.53 2.17
C MET A 209 11.90 -24.14 2.02
N TYR A 210 12.15 -23.75 0.78
CA TYR A 210 12.61 -22.39 0.44
C TYR A 210 11.49 -21.62 -0.24
N THR A 211 11.14 -20.45 0.30
CA THR A 211 10.13 -19.58 -0.27
C THR A 211 10.78 -18.36 -0.89
N VAL A 212 10.45 -18.07 -2.12
CA VAL A 212 10.98 -16.94 -2.89
C VAL A 212 9.89 -15.97 -3.28
N ASN A 213 10.28 -14.74 -3.56
CA ASN A 213 9.39 -13.78 -4.20
C ASN A 213 9.24 -14.14 -5.69
N ALA A 214 8.05 -13.93 -6.26
CA ALA A 214 7.79 -14.23 -7.66
C ALA A 214 8.72 -13.51 -8.65
N ARG A 215 9.41 -12.44 -8.25
CA ARG A 215 10.37 -11.70 -9.07
C ARG A 215 11.82 -12.16 -8.91
N GLU A 216 12.16 -12.92 -7.88
CA GLU A 216 13.55 -13.34 -7.68
C GLU A 216 14.15 -14.10 -8.86
N PRO A 217 13.44 -14.99 -9.56
CA PRO A 217 13.99 -15.64 -10.74
C PRO A 217 14.26 -14.71 -11.93
N LYS A 218 13.80 -13.45 -11.88
CA LYS A 218 13.95 -12.47 -12.97
C LYS A 218 15.04 -11.42 -12.70
N HIS A 219 15.77 -11.55 -11.60
CA HIS A 219 16.83 -10.66 -11.15
C HIS A 219 18.09 -11.40 -10.75
#